data_27f62f14e82ca07d79e82ea2762ed978
#
_entry.id   27f62f14e82ca07d79e82ea2762ed978
#
_cell.length_a   1.000
_cell.length_b   1.000
_cell.length_c   1.000
_cell.angle_alpha   90.00
_cell.angle_beta   90.00
_cell.angle_gamma   90.00
#
_symmetry.space_group_name_H-M   'P 1'
#
loop_
_entity.id
_entity.type
_entity.pdbx_description
1 polymer ?
#
loop_
_entity_poly.entity_id
_entity_poly.type
_entity_poly.pdbx_seq_one_letter_code
_entity_poly.pdbx_strand_id
1 'polypeptide(L)'
;LRRYWNGKKEWLIFMITIWVPKRLVEIDLYNVAACSPQRLAQLSEHSYAQRVNYAAEKIRMSGAKIVMLTGPSASGKTTSAHCIAKALEKRGTPAHVISLDNFFKGAEFYPRLPDGTLDYENPDTLDLPLIKQCLRELSETGKTVLPVYDFSAEKRSEQVEPIDLQGGVCIVEGIH
;
A
#
# COMPACT_ATOMS: atom_id res chain seq x y z
N LEU A 1 -10.55 11.54 -15.03
CA LEU A 1 -10.31 12.81 -14.33
C LEU A 1 -11.64 13.40 -13.88
N ARG A 2 -12.13 13.10 -12.69
CA ARG A 2 -13.28 13.81 -12.09
C ARG A 2 -12.76 14.80 -11.07
N ARG A 3 -12.98 16.08 -11.34
CA ARG A 3 -12.83 17.18 -10.39
C ARG A 3 -13.88 17.01 -9.29
N TYR A 4 -13.45 16.90 -8.06
CA TYR A 4 -14.23 17.23 -6.89
C TYR A 4 -13.35 18.11 -6.01
N TRP A 5 -13.71 19.40 -5.87
CA TRP A 5 -13.85 20.09 -4.59
C TRP A 5 -13.96 21.60 -4.72
N ASN A 6 -14.85 22.18 -3.94
CA ASN A 6 -15.09 23.61 -3.80
C ASN A 6 -13.94 24.34 -3.09
N GLY A 7 -13.28 25.25 -3.77
CA GLY A 7 -12.89 26.57 -3.28
C GLY A 7 -11.93 26.71 -2.10
N LYS A 8 -10.87 25.87 -1.93
CA LYS A 8 -9.67 26.20 -1.12
C LYS A 8 -8.47 25.53 -1.73
N LYS A 9 -7.31 26.27 -1.79
CA LYS A 9 -6.04 25.91 -2.40
C LYS A 9 -5.90 24.44 -2.80
N GLU A 10 -6.00 24.19 -4.10
CA GLU A 10 -5.91 22.86 -4.70
C GLU A 10 -4.49 22.30 -4.45
N TRP A 11 -4.41 21.30 -3.57
CA TRP A 11 -3.27 20.41 -3.57
C TRP A 11 -3.41 19.52 -4.79
N LEU A 12 -2.57 19.74 -5.80
CA LEU A 12 -2.44 18.83 -6.93
C LEU A 12 -1.80 17.54 -6.40
N ILE A 13 -2.63 16.63 -5.90
CA ILE A 13 -2.23 15.25 -5.68
C ILE A 13 -2.12 14.62 -7.08
N PHE A 14 -0.91 14.48 -7.58
CA PHE A 14 -0.68 13.67 -8.77
C PHE A 14 -0.89 12.21 -8.38
N MET A 15 -2.10 11.72 -8.57
CA MET A 15 -2.43 10.32 -8.35
C MET A 15 -2.09 9.54 -9.62
N ILE A 16 -1.03 8.73 -9.57
CA ILE A 16 -0.73 7.77 -10.61
C ILE A 16 -1.45 6.49 -10.26
N THR A 17 -2.42 6.14 -11.07
CA THR A 17 -3.09 4.85 -10.95
C THR A 17 -2.34 3.85 -11.84
N ILE A 18 -1.62 2.93 -11.23
CA ILE A 18 -1.08 1.75 -11.93
C ILE A 18 -2.16 0.68 -11.87
N TRP A 19 -2.88 0.52 -12.97
CA TRP A 19 -3.89 -0.51 -13.08
C TRP A 19 -3.24 -1.82 -13.55
N VAL A 20 -3.32 -2.87 -12.72
CA VAL A 20 -2.93 -4.21 -13.15
C VAL A 20 -4.18 -4.87 -13.75
N PRO A 21 -4.25 -5.06 -15.07
CA PRO A 21 -5.43 -5.65 -15.68
C PRO A 21 -5.65 -7.06 -15.16
N LYS A 22 -6.92 -7.37 -14.85
CA LYS A 22 -7.34 -8.72 -14.52
C LYS A 22 -7.03 -9.62 -15.73
N ARG A 23 -6.06 -10.50 -15.60
CA ARG A 23 -5.75 -11.48 -16.65
C ARG A 23 -6.71 -12.65 -16.50
N LEU A 24 -7.40 -13.00 -17.57
CA LEU A 24 -8.07 -14.28 -17.67
C LEU A 24 -6.97 -15.34 -17.79
N VAL A 25 -7.02 -16.33 -16.92
CA VAL A 25 -6.15 -17.49 -16.97
C VAL A 25 -6.94 -18.59 -17.66
N GLU A 26 -6.46 -19.02 -18.84
CA GLU A 26 -7.02 -20.20 -19.51
C GLU A 26 -6.57 -21.44 -18.73
N ILE A 27 -7.54 -22.12 -18.14
CA ILE A 27 -7.27 -23.27 -17.23
C ILE A 27 -6.47 -24.36 -17.95
N ASP A 28 -6.76 -24.62 -19.20
CA ASP A 28 -6.07 -25.66 -19.97
C ASP A 28 -4.60 -25.34 -20.20
N LEU A 29 -4.27 -24.08 -20.52
CA LEU A 29 -2.87 -23.63 -20.63
C LEU A 29 -2.16 -23.69 -19.29
N TYR A 30 -2.87 -23.33 -18.20
CA TYR A 30 -2.32 -23.46 -16.85
C TYR A 30 -2.04 -24.91 -16.47
N ASN A 31 -2.95 -25.84 -16.75
CA ASN A 31 -2.78 -27.25 -16.50
C ASN A 31 -1.61 -27.85 -17.29
N VAL A 32 -1.44 -27.47 -18.55
CA VAL A 32 -0.27 -27.86 -19.35
C VAL A 32 1.04 -27.31 -18.75
N ALA A 33 1.03 -26.05 -18.32
CA ALA A 33 2.20 -25.46 -17.67
C ALA A 33 2.51 -26.11 -16.30
N ALA A 34 1.49 -26.55 -15.57
CA ALA A 34 1.61 -27.23 -14.29
C ALA A 34 2.25 -28.62 -14.38
N CYS A 35 2.30 -29.22 -15.58
CA CYS A 35 3.06 -30.46 -15.81
C CYS A 35 4.58 -30.28 -15.60
N SER A 36 5.07 -29.02 -15.56
CA SER A 36 6.45 -28.68 -15.20
C SER A 36 6.45 -27.59 -14.11
N PRO A 37 6.18 -27.95 -12.82
CA PRO A 37 5.98 -26.98 -11.75
C PRO A 37 7.16 -26.01 -11.55
N GLN A 38 8.38 -26.52 -11.67
CA GLN A 38 9.59 -25.71 -11.53
C GLN A 38 9.68 -24.65 -12.62
N ARG A 39 9.39 -25.01 -13.87
CA ARG A 39 9.40 -24.06 -15.00
C ARG A 39 8.27 -23.04 -14.87
N LEU A 40 7.09 -23.47 -14.44
CA LEU A 40 5.96 -22.57 -14.17
C LEU A 40 6.32 -21.55 -13.08
N ALA A 41 6.91 -22.00 -11.97
CA ALA A 41 7.37 -21.13 -10.89
C ALA A 41 8.38 -20.10 -11.39
N GLN A 42 9.41 -20.53 -12.10
CA GLN A 42 10.43 -19.63 -12.69
C GLN A 42 9.84 -18.57 -13.61
N LEU A 43 8.92 -18.97 -14.50
CA LEU A 43 8.24 -18.02 -15.40
C LEU A 43 7.36 -17.05 -14.64
N SER A 44 6.67 -17.51 -13.61
CA SER A 44 5.80 -16.68 -12.78
C SER A 44 6.60 -15.66 -11.97
N GLU A 45 7.69 -16.09 -11.34
CA GLU A 45 8.62 -15.21 -10.62
C GLU A 45 9.27 -14.18 -11.53
N HIS A 46 9.71 -14.61 -12.72
CA HIS A 46 10.28 -13.69 -13.71
C HIS A 46 9.27 -12.63 -14.15
N SER A 47 8.05 -13.05 -14.48
CA SER A 47 6.95 -12.14 -14.84
C SER A 47 6.58 -11.19 -13.69
N TYR A 48 6.60 -11.66 -12.44
CA TYR A 48 6.37 -10.85 -11.28
C TYR A 48 7.48 -9.80 -11.11
N ALA A 49 8.73 -10.21 -11.18
CA ALA A 49 9.88 -9.31 -11.09
C ALA A 49 9.85 -8.23 -12.18
N GLN A 50 9.46 -8.57 -13.41
CA GLN A 50 9.29 -7.58 -14.48
C GLN A 50 8.23 -6.54 -14.12
N ARG A 51 7.07 -6.95 -13.57
CA ARG A 51 6.00 -6.03 -13.14
C ARG A 51 6.43 -5.12 -12.00
N VAL A 52 7.14 -5.66 -11.00
CA VAL A 52 7.72 -4.88 -9.90
C VAL A 52 8.69 -3.82 -10.45
N ASN A 53 9.59 -4.22 -11.35
CA ASN A 53 10.54 -3.31 -11.97
C ASN A 53 9.86 -2.22 -12.80
N TYR A 54 8.82 -2.58 -13.55
CA TYR A 54 8.02 -1.63 -14.31
C TYR A 54 7.31 -0.62 -13.39
N ALA A 55 6.69 -1.10 -12.29
CA ALA A 55 6.04 -0.24 -11.32
C ALA A 55 7.04 0.74 -10.67
N ALA A 56 8.20 0.24 -10.22
CA ALA A 56 9.25 1.07 -9.65
C ALA A 56 9.72 2.17 -10.62
N GLU A 57 9.93 1.83 -11.88
CA GLU A 57 10.32 2.81 -12.90
C GLU A 57 9.24 3.87 -13.13
N LYS A 58 7.98 3.47 -13.22
CA LYS A 58 6.85 4.40 -13.35
C LYS A 58 6.75 5.34 -12.15
N ILE A 59 6.91 4.83 -10.93
CA ILE A 59 6.92 5.63 -9.70
C ILE A 59 8.07 6.64 -9.76
N ARG A 60 9.28 6.20 -10.06
CA ARG A 60 10.46 7.06 -10.17
C ARG A 60 10.26 8.20 -11.20
N MET A 61 9.76 7.85 -12.37
CA MET A 61 9.52 8.84 -13.45
C MET A 61 8.40 9.84 -13.12
N SER A 62 7.49 9.46 -12.25
CA SER A 62 6.36 10.33 -11.89
C SER A 62 6.72 11.45 -10.94
N GLY A 63 7.79 11.31 -10.17
CA GLY A 63 8.14 12.22 -9.09
C GLY A 63 7.16 12.20 -7.90
N ALA A 64 6.27 11.20 -7.83
CA ALA A 64 5.32 11.06 -6.73
C ALA A 64 6.05 10.76 -5.42
N LYS A 65 5.76 11.55 -4.37
CA LYS A 65 6.31 11.30 -3.02
C LYS A 65 5.54 10.22 -2.26
N ILE A 66 4.27 10.04 -2.59
CA ILE A 66 3.38 9.08 -1.94
C ILE A 66 2.72 8.22 -3.03
N VAL A 67 2.78 6.92 -2.84
CA VAL A 67 2.17 5.90 -3.71
C VAL A 67 1.27 5.03 -2.86
N MET A 68 0.03 4.85 -3.26
CA MET A 68 -0.90 3.98 -2.56
C MET A 68 -1.01 2.64 -3.29
N LEU A 69 -0.82 1.55 -2.55
CA LEU A 69 -0.97 0.18 -3.03
C LEU A 69 -2.16 -0.46 -2.33
N THR A 70 -3.23 -0.66 -3.06
CA THR A 70 -4.45 -1.28 -2.54
C THR A 70 -4.74 -2.63 -3.20
N GLY A 71 -5.51 -3.45 -2.53
CA GLY A 71 -5.95 -4.75 -3.02
C GLY A 71 -6.56 -5.60 -1.90
N PRO A 72 -7.24 -6.70 -2.22
CA PRO A 72 -7.91 -7.54 -1.23
C PRO A 72 -6.94 -8.13 -0.20
N SER A 73 -7.48 -8.58 0.93
CA SER A 73 -6.70 -9.28 1.96
C SER A 73 -5.98 -10.48 1.35
N ALA A 74 -4.82 -10.84 1.90
CA ALA A 74 -3.97 -11.94 1.44
C ALA A 74 -3.52 -11.89 -0.04
N SER A 75 -3.69 -10.77 -0.74
CA SER A 75 -3.25 -10.61 -2.15
C SER A 75 -1.75 -10.38 -2.32
N GLY A 76 -0.98 -10.31 -1.24
CA GLY A 76 0.47 -10.05 -1.28
C GLY A 76 0.84 -8.57 -1.44
N LYS A 77 -0.02 -7.63 -1.01
CA LYS A 77 0.24 -6.19 -1.04
C LYS A 77 1.54 -5.83 -0.32
N THR A 78 1.67 -6.22 0.92
CA THR A 78 2.86 -5.95 1.76
C THR A 78 4.13 -6.47 1.10
N THR A 79 4.11 -7.71 0.61
CA THR A 79 5.25 -8.29 -0.14
C THR A 79 5.56 -7.46 -1.39
N SER A 80 4.55 -7.08 -2.15
CA SER A 80 4.71 -6.28 -3.37
C SER A 80 5.22 -4.87 -3.06
N ALA A 81 4.75 -4.22 -1.99
CA ALA A 81 5.23 -2.93 -1.54
C ALA A 81 6.74 -2.98 -1.23
N HIS A 82 7.18 -3.98 -0.45
CA HIS A 82 8.60 -4.17 -0.16
C HIS A 82 9.45 -4.50 -1.39
N CYS A 83 8.92 -5.29 -2.33
CA CYS A 83 9.62 -5.58 -3.58
C CYS A 83 9.78 -4.31 -4.44
N ILE A 84 8.76 -3.46 -4.52
CA ILE A 84 8.81 -2.18 -5.23
C ILE A 84 9.79 -1.23 -4.53
N ALA A 85 9.75 -1.12 -3.19
CA ALA A 85 10.68 -0.31 -2.42
C ALA A 85 12.14 -0.72 -2.71
N LYS A 86 12.48 -2.00 -2.61
CA LYS A 86 13.81 -2.52 -2.95
C LYS A 86 14.21 -2.23 -4.40
N ALA A 87 13.25 -2.25 -5.33
CA ALA A 87 13.52 -1.94 -6.73
C ALA A 87 13.77 -0.44 -6.96
N LEU A 88 13.16 0.44 -6.18
CA LEU A 88 13.41 1.88 -6.15
C LEU A 88 14.79 2.19 -5.54
N GLU A 89 15.11 1.59 -4.40
CA GLU A 89 16.40 1.74 -3.72
C GLU A 89 17.57 1.34 -4.62
N LYS A 90 17.44 0.20 -5.34
CA LYS A 90 18.44 -0.23 -6.33
C LYS A 90 18.67 0.78 -7.47
N ARG A 91 17.74 1.72 -7.66
CA ARG A 91 17.80 2.82 -8.64
C ARG A 91 18.19 4.15 -8.01
N GLY A 92 18.62 4.13 -6.75
CA GLY A 92 19.04 5.33 -6.01
C GLY A 92 17.89 6.20 -5.51
N THR A 93 16.67 5.66 -5.46
CA THR A 93 15.51 6.37 -4.89
C THR A 93 15.17 5.75 -3.54
N PRO A 94 15.41 6.44 -2.41
CA PRO A 94 15.00 5.95 -1.09
C PRO A 94 13.49 5.64 -1.08
N ALA A 95 13.10 4.56 -0.41
CA ALA A 95 11.70 4.17 -0.37
C ALA A 95 11.34 3.59 1.01
N HIS A 96 10.20 4.04 1.55
CA HIS A 96 9.64 3.58 2.81
C HIS A 96 8.28 2.93 2.56
N VAL A 97 7.99 1.85 3.27
CA VAL A 97 6.68 1.18 3.22
C VAL A 97 5.94 1.48 4.52
N ILE A 98 4.72 1.95 4.41
CA ILE A 98 3.82 2.22 5.53
C ILE A 98 2.58 1.35 5.37
N SER A 99 2.25 0.57 6.40
CA SER A 99 0.98 -0.15 6.44
C SER A 99 -0.11 0.70 7.08
N LEU A 100 -1.28 0.77 6.45
CA LEU A 100 -2.47 1.39 7.03
C LEU A 100 -2.96 0.65 8.27
N ASP A 101 -2.58 -0.62 8.44
CA ASP A 101 -2.95 -1.41 9.61
C ASP A 101 -2.38 -0.83 10.92
N ASN A 102 -1.29 -0.05 10.86
CA ASN A 102 -0.77 0.68 12.01
C ASN A 102 -1.72 1.80 12.51
N PHE A 103 -2.70 2.19 11.71
CA PHE A 103 -3.64 3.26 12.04
C PHE A 103 -4.98 2.77 12.61
N PHE A 104 -5.11 1.51 12.95
CA PHE A 104 -6.28 1.01 13.65
C PHE A 104 -6.48 1.75 14.99
N LYS A 105 -7.74 2.01 15.34
CA LYS A 105 -8.11 2.76 16.57
C LYS A 105 -8.00 1.89 17.82
N GLY A 106 -8.41 0.66 17.74
CA GLY A 106 -8.60 -0.29 18.82
C GLY A 106 -9.97 -0.96 18.74
N ALA A 107 -10.06 -2.21 19.15
CA ALA A 107 -11.25 -3.04 18.94
C ALA A 107 -12.52 -2.45 19.59
N GLU A 108 -12.39 -1.68 20.67
CA GLU A 108 -13.48 -1.00 21.37
C GLU A 108 -14.20 0.06 20.50
N PHE A 109 -13.53 0.58 19.46
CA PHE A 109 -14.09 1.61 18.57
C PHE A 109 -14.61 1.04 17.24
N TYR A 110 -14.51 -0.29 17.06
CA TYR A 110 -14.90 -0.90 15.79
C TYR A 110 -16.42 -0.98 15.65
N PRO A 111 -16.94 -0.67 14.45
CA PRO A 111 -18.33 -0.95 14.11
C PRO A 111 -18.69 -2.42 14.31
N ARG A 112 -19.97 -2.70 14.52
CA ARG A 112 -20.47 -4.08 14.62
C ARG A 112 -21.38 -4.40 13.46
N LEU A 113 -21.27 -5.63 12.98
CA LEU A 113 -22.19 -6.20 12.02
C LEU A 113 -23.56 -6.49 12.70
N PRO A 114 -24.62 -6.72 11.91
CA PRO A 114 -25.97 -7.01 12.46
C PRO A 114 -26.03 -8.21 13.41
N ASP A 115 -25.10 -9.15 13.28
CA ASP A 115 -24.96 -10.33 14.15
C ASP A 115 -24.18 -10.05 15.45
N GLY A 116 -23.72 -8.81 15.65
CA GLY A 116 -22.97 -8.37 16.81
C GLY A 116 -21.46 -8.56 16.74
N THR A 117 -20.94 -9.21 15.70
CA THR A 117 -19.48 -9.37 15.46
C THR A 117 -18.85 -8.04 15.06
N LEU A 118 -17.53 -7.90 15.27
CA LEU A 118 -16.79 -6.71 14.88
C LEU A 118 -16.58 -6.68 13.36
N ASP A 119 -16.80 -5.52 12.76
CA ASP A 119 -16.56 -5.29 11.33
C ASP A 119 -15.13 -4.75 11.12
N TYR A 120 -14.16 -5.65 10.99
CA TYR A 120 -12.74 -5.33 10.81
C TYR A 120 -12.43 -4.70 9.45
N GLU A 121 -13.29 -4.85 8.45
CA GLU A 121 -13.08 -4.30 7.10
C GLU A 121 -13.72 -2.91 6.93
N ASN A 122 -14.38 -2.41 7.97
CA ASN A 122 -15.00 -1.09 7.93
C ASN A 122 -13.93 0.01 7.97
N PRO A 123 -13.97 0.99 7.05
CA PRO A 123 -13.03 2.13 7.07
C PRO A 123 -13.01 2.91 8.39
N ASP A 124 -14.10 2.89 9.15
CA ASP A 124 -14.20 3.57 10.45
C ASP A 124 -13.35 2.90 11.55
N THR A 125 -12.81 1.71 11.31
CA THR A 125 -11.80 1.08 12.19
C THR A 125 -10.48 1.84 12.18
N LEU A 126 -10.19 2.59 11.11
CA LEU A 126 -8.97 3.37 10.94
C LEU A 126 -9.14 4.80 11.48
N ASP A 127 -8.05 5.34 11.98
CA ASP A 127 -7.93 6.74 12.35
C ASP A 127 -7.66 7.62 11.11
N LEU A 128 -8.72 7.85 10.32
CA LEU A 128 -8.64 8.63 9.09
C LEU A 128 -8.09 10.05 9.29
N PRO A 129 -8.42 10.79 10.38
CA PRO A 129 -7.78 12.08 10.67
C PRO A 129 -6.26 11.98 10.80
N LEU A 130 -5.76 10.98 11.55
CA LEU A 130 -4.33 10.76 11.74
C LEU A 130 -3.63 10.35 10.44
N ILE A 131 -4.25 9.46 9.65
CA ILE A 131 -3.73 9.11 8.30
C ILE A 131 -3.57 10.38 7.45
N LYS A 132 -4.61 11.22 7.39
CA LYS A 132 -4.56 12.48 6.63
C LYS A 132 -3.47 13.42 7.12
N GLN A 133 -3.27 13.51 8.43
CA GLN A 133 -2.20 14.30 9.02
C GLN A 133 -0.83 13.77 8.60
N CYS A 134 -0.55 12.48 8.82
CA CYS A 134 0.74 11.87 8.48
C CYS A 134 1.06 12.00 6.98
N LEU A 135 0.08 11.75 6.10
CA LEU A 135 0.28 11.88 4.66
C LEU A 135 0.54 13.34 4.24
N ARG A 136 -0.10 14.31 4.89
CA ARG A 136 0.16 15.73 4.65
C ARG A 136 1.59 16.10 5.06
N GLU A 137 2.01 15.72 6.27
CA GLU A 137 3.35 15.96 6.79
C GLU A 137 4.41 15.36 5.86
N LEU A 138 4.23 14.11 5.42
CA LEU A 138 5.13 13.46 4.45
C LEU A 138 5.18 14.20 3.12
N SER A 139 4.04 14.67 2.61
CA SER A 139 3.99 15.42 1.36
C SER A 139 4.70 16.76 1.45
N GLU A 140 4.52 17.49 2.56
CA GLU A 140 5.04 18.83 2.78
C GLU A 140 6.51 18.83 3.19
N THR A 141 6.85 18.02 4.19
CA THR A 141 8.16 18.06 4.85
C THR A 141 9.05 16.84 4.54
N GLY A 142 8.44 15.76 4.04
CA GLY A 142 9.10 14.45 3.89
C GLY A 142 9.26 13.69 5.21
N LYS A 143 8.69 14.18 6.30
CA LYS A 143 8.83 13.58 7.65
C LYS A 143 7.49 13.46 8.34
N THR A 144 7.32 12.43 9.15
CA THR A 144 6.17 12.26 10.05
C THR A 144 6.52 11.28 11.15
N VAL A 145 5.59 11.08 12.07
CA VAL A 145 5.66 10.06 13.11
C VAL A 145 4.45 9.17 13.00
N LEU A 146 4.69 7.88 12.78
CA LEU A 146 3.62 6.89 12.62
C LEU A 146 3.22 6.27 13.95
N PRO A 147 1.94 5.95 14.13
CA PRO A 147 1.51 5.09 15.22
C PRO A 147 1.99 3.66 14.98
N VAL A 148 2.06 2.88 16.05
CA VAL A 148 2.29 1.44 16.00
C VAL A 148 1.07 0.75 16.59
N TYR A 149 0.51 -0.24 15.90
CA TYR A 149 -0.60 -1.02 16.39
C TYR A 149 -0.11 -2.36 16.93
N ASP A 150 -0.49 -2.70 18.15
CA ASP A 150 -0.22 -3.99 18.75
C ASP A 150 -1.39 -4.95 18.47
N PHE A 151 -1.19 -5.85 17.51
CA PHE A 151 -2.19 -6.85 17.12
C PHE A 151 -2.47 -7.88 18.21
N SER A 152 -1.53 -8.13 19.10
CA SER A 152 -1.72 -9.08 20.20
C SER A 152 -2.59 -8.49 21.31
N ALA A 153 -2.47 -7.19 21.52
CA ALA A 153 -3.25 -6.45 22.50
C ALA A 153 -4.50 -5.78 21.91
N GLU A 154 -4.70 -5.88 20.58
CA GLU A 154 -5.78 -5.25 19.80
C GLU A 154 -5.94 -3.75 20.07
N LYS A 155 -4.83 -3.03 20.28
CA LYS A 155 -4.83 -1.60 20.61
C LYS A 155 -3.61 -0.89 20.05
N ARG A 156 -3.70 0.44 19.99
CA ARG A 156 -2.56 1.30 19.66
C ARG A 156 -1.51 1.21 20.75
N SER A 157 -0.25 0.99 20.35
CA SER A 157 0.91 1.05 21.24
C SER A 157 1.24 2.48 21.64
N GLU A 158 1.96 2.64 22.75
CA GLU A 158 2.60 3.92 23.12
C GLU A 158 3.84 4.19 22.27
N GLN A 159 4.35 3.18 21.57
CA GLN A 159 5.47 3.33 20.66
C GLN A 159 5.05 4.06 19.40
N VAL A 160 5.99 4.82 18.84
CA VAL A 160 5.81 5.53 17.58
C VAL A 160 7.04 5.33 16.71
N GLU A 161 6.85 5.39 15.39
CA GLU A 161 7.91 5.22 14.41
C GLU A 161 8.15 6.52 13.64
N PRO A 162 9.29 7.21 13.82
CA PRO A 162 9.65 8.37 13.05
C PRO A 162 10.06 7.97 11.64
N ILE A 163 9.51 8.64 10.62
CA ILE A 163 9.84 8.44 9.21
C ILE A 163 10.46 9.72 8.65
N ASP A 164 11.55 9.55 7.89
CA ASP A 164 12.18 10.59 7.08
C ASP A 164 12.42 10.03 5.67
N LEU A 165 11.70 10.55 4.69
CA LEU A 165 11.78 10.08 3.30
C LEU A 165 13.12 10.41 2.63
N GLN A 166 13.90 11.33 3.16
CA GLN A 166 15.19 11.76 2.57
C GLN A 166 15.09 12.10 1.08
N GLY A 167 13.98 12.71 0.68
CA GLY A 167 13.67 13.02 -0.73
C GLY A 167 13.16 11.84 -1.55
N GLY A 168 12.94 10.69 -0.93
CA GLY A 168 12.45 9.46 -1.57
C GLY A 168 10.93 9.36 -1.62
N VAL A 169 10.44 8.13 -1.68
CA VAL A 169 9.04 7.76 -1.90
C VAL A 169 8.49 6.99 -0.70
N CYS A 170 7.28 7.30 -0.31
CA CYS A 170 6.47 6.52 0.62
C CYS A 170 5.49 5.63 -0.16
N ILE A 171 5.53 4.32 0.08
CA ILE A 171 4.55 3.36 -0.41
C ILE A 171 3.61 3.03 0.75
N VAL A 172 2.37 3.49 0.65
CA VAL A 172 1.32 3.23 1.64
C VAL A 172 0.51 2.04 1.16
N GLU A 173 0.43 0.98 1.94
CA GLU A 173 -0.32 -0.21 1.58
C GLU A 173 -1.46 -0.49 2.58
N GLY A 174 -2.57 -1.06 2.08
CA GLY A 174 -3.74 -1.42 2.87
C GLY A 174 -4.89 -1.93 2.03
N ILE A 175 -5.97 -2.32 2.70
CA ILE A 175 -7.18 -2.85 2.04
C ILE A 175 -8.17 -1.75 1.66
N HIS A 176 -8.03 -0.55 2.19
CA HIS A 176 -8.96 0.59 2.05
C HIS A 176 -8.50 1.58 1.00
#